data_b2f694e0ad9a3201a2a6eda86c23a76f
#
_entry.id   b2f694e0ad9a3201a2a6eda86c23a76f
#
_cell.length_a   1.000
_cell.length_b   1.000
_cell.length_c   1.000
_cell.angle_alpha   90.00
_cell.angle_beta   90.00
_cell.angle_gamma   90.00
#
_symmetry.space_group_name_H-M   'P 1'
#
loop_
_entity.id
_entity.type
_entity.pdbx_description
1 polymer ?
#
loop_
_entity_poly.entity_id
_entity_poly.type
_entity_poly.pdbx_seq_one_letter_code
_entity_poly.pdbx_strand_id
1 'polypeptide(L)'
;MRNVTLLLDDGSRFCGKSFGYEKPVAGEVVFNTAMSGYPESLTDPSYAGQLLTLTYPLVGNYGVPPFTVEPNGLPTFMESERIHAEAIIVSDYSENYSHWNSAESLGDWLKREQVPGITGIDTRELTKVLREHGVMLGRIEFDKESDGKNEESGKVDEELPTAVYLSLIHISEPTRL
;
A
#
# COMPACT_ATOMS: atom_id res chain seq x y z
N MET A 1 -3.03 6.09 -15.25
CA MET A 1 -2.31 5.89 -13.97
C MET A 1 -1.60 7.18 -13.63
N ARG A 2 -1.92 7.78 -12.51
CA ARG A 2 -1.34 9.02 -12.00
C ARG A 2 0.03 8.76 -11.39
N ASN A 3 0.95 9.72 -11.48
CA ASN A 3 2.23 9.62 -10.81
C ASN A 3 2.04 9.76 -9.30
N VAL A 4 2.82 9.02 -8.56
CA VAL A 4 2.77 8.95 -7.11
C VAL A 4 4.17 8.76 -6.55
N THR A 5 4.44 9.37 -5.42
CA THR A 5 5.73 9.27 -4.72
C THR A 5 5.52 8.68 -3.34
N LEU A 6 6.29 7.64 -3.01
CA LEU A 6 6.50 7.20 -1.64
C LEU A 6 7.67 7.99 -1.06
N LEU A 7 7.43 8.71 0.01
CA LEU A 7 8.44 9.46 0.74
C LEU A 7 8.64 8.80 2.10
N LEU A 8 9.88 8.44 2.44
CA LEU A 8 10.27 7.89 3.73
C LEU A 8 10.72 9.01 4.69
N ASP A 9 10.74 8.72 5.98
CA ASP A 9 11.14 9.66 7.04
C ASP A 9 12.65 10.00 7.03
N ASP A 10 13.49 9.19 6.38
CA ASP A 10 14.89 9.52 6.10
C ASP A 10 15.08 10.48 4.92
N GLY A 11 13.99 10.86 4.23
CA GLY A 11 13.98 11.69 3.03
C GLY A 11 14.12 10.91 1.71
N SER A 12 14.27 9.60 1.75
CA SER A 12 14.31 8.76 0.55
C SER A 12 12.98 8.83 -0.22
N ARG A 13 13.07 8.89 -1.56
CA ARG A 13 11.92 9.03 -2.45
C ARG A 13 11.90 7.92 -3.48
N PHE A 14 10.75 7.29 -3.63
CA PHE A 14 10.48 6.26 -4.62
C PHE A 14 9.29 6.70 -5.48
N CYS A 15 9.54 6.93 -6.77
CA CYS A 15 8.51 7.35 -7.70
C CYS A 15 7.90 6.15 -8.41
N GLY A 16 6.59 6.16 -8.56
CA GLY A 16 5.82 5.11 -9.22
C GLY A 16 4.53 5.63 -9.84
N LYS A 17 3.62 4.72 -10.11
CA LYS A 17 2.28 5.02 -10.67
C LYS A 17 1.20 4.39 -9.82
N SER A 18 0.08 5.09 -9.68
CA SER A 18 -1.11 4.59 -8.99
C SER A 18 -1.86 3.57 -9.84
N PHE A 19 -2.26 2.46 -9.23
CA PHE A 19 -3.19 1.51 -9.85
C PHE A 19 -4.40 1.18 -8.94
N GLY A 20 -4.37 1.63 -7.69
CA GLY A 20 -5.46 1.52 -6.73
C GLY A 20 -6.28 2.79 -6.60
N TYR A 21 -6.78 3.05 -5.39
CA TYR A 21 -7.50 4.28 -5.06
C TYR A 21 -6.53 5.45 -4.86
N GLU A 22 -6.88 6.62 -5.36
CA GLU A 22 -6.01 7.80 -5.29
C GLU A 22 -6.30 8.63 -4.03
N LYS A 23 -5.68 8.24 -2.93
CA LYS A 23 -5.79 8.89 -1.61
C LYS A 23 -4.41 8.96 -0.98
N PRO A 24 -3.96 10.15 -0.51
CA PRO A 24 -2.73 10.24 0.29
C PRO A 24 -2.91 9.48 1.60
N VAL A 25 -1.93 8.68 1.94
CA VAL A 25 -1.89 7.90 3.19
C VAL A 25 -0.48 7.91 3.77
N ALA A 26 -0.38 7.69 5.08
CA ALA A 26 0.88 7.53 5.77
C ALA A 26 0.80 6.35 6.73
N GLY A 27 1.92 5.71 6.99
CA GLY A 27 2.01 4.56 7.88
C GLY A 27 3.42 4.02 7.98
N GLU A 28 3.57 2.97 8.77
CA GLU A 28 4.83 2.22 8.84
C GLU A 28 5.04 1.44 7.53
N VAL A 29 6.21 1.59 6.90
CA VAL A 29 6.54 0.86 5.69
C VAL A 29 7.12 -0.49 6.05
N VAL A 30 6.45 -1.54 5.64
CA VAL A 30 6.86 -2.93 5.91
C VAL A 30 6.96 -3.70 4.60
N PHE A 31 7.67 -4.83 4.60
CA PHE A 31 7.77 -5.70 3.44
C PHE A 31 7.42 -7.14 3.75
N ASN A 32 6.85 -7.80 2.75
CA ASN A 32 6.56 -9.22 2.76
C ASN A 32 7.27 -9.89 1.57
N THR A 33 7.92 -11.03 1.83
CA THR A 33 8.69 -11.79 0.84
C THR A 33 7.90 -12.98 0.25
N ALA A 34 6.64 -13.13 0.61
CA ALA A 34 5.80 -14.19 0.06
C ALA A 34 5.65 -14.04 -1.46
N MET A 35 5.69 -15.17 -2.17
CA MET A 35 5.55 -15.20 -3.64
C MET A 35 4.08 -15.19 -4.09
N SER A 36 3.16 -15.49 -3.20
CA SER A 36 1.72 -15.59 -3.45
C SER A 36 0.96 -15.18 -2.19
N GLY A 37 -0.37 -15.08 -2.26
CA GLY A 37 -1.19 -14.77 -1.09
C GLY A 37 -1.30 -13.29 -0.79
N TYR A 38 -1.30 -12.42 -1.82
CA TYR A 38 -1.54 -11.00 -1.57
C TYR A 38 -2.96 -10.68 -1.08
N PRO A 39 -4.03 -11.43 -1.45
CA PRO A 39 -5.34 -11.20 -0.85
C PRO A 39 -5.35 -11.49 0.65
N GLU A 40 -4.73 -12.60 1.07
CA GLU A 40 -4.57 -12.98 2.47
C GLU A 40 -3.74 -11.93 3.22
N SER A 41 -2.59 -11.53 2.67
CA SER A 41 -1.74 -10.51 3.30
C SER A 41 -2.45 -9.15 3.44
N LEU A 42 -3.21 -8.70 2.44
CA LEU A 42 -3.93 -7.43 2.51
C LEU A 42 -5.06 -7.44 3.54
N THR A 43 -5.70 -8.60 3.74
CA THR A 43 -6.80 -8.77 4.69
C THR A 43 -6.36 -9.22 6.09
N ASP A 44 -5.06 -9.42 6.30
CA ASP A 44 -4.49 -9.75 7.62
C ASP A 44 -4.49 -8.51 8.52
N PRO A 45 -5.18 -8.55 9.67
CA PRO A 45 -5.21 -7.45 10.65
C PRO A 45 -3.83 -7.02 11.15
N SER A 46 -2.81 -7.88 11.05
CA SER A 46 -1.43 -7.57 11.45
C SER A 46 -0.83 -6.40 10.63
N TYR A 47 -1.34 -6.15 9.44
CA TYR A 47 -0.90 -5.03 8.59
C TYR A 47 -1.71 -3.74 8.78
N ALA A 48 -2.55 -3.66 9.81
CA ALA A 48 -3.30 -2.43 10.08
C ALA A 48 -2.37 -1.24 10.37
N GLY A 49 -2.59 -0.13 9.68
CA GLY A 49 -1.75 1.07 9.78
C GLY A 49 -0.41 0.99 9.03
N GLN A 50 -0.19 -0.04 8.22
CA GLN A 50 1.08 -0.26 7.52
C GLN A 50 0.94 -0.10 6.00
N LEU A 51 2.00 0.41 5.37
CA LEU A 51 2.19 0.45 3.92
C LEU A 51 2.93 -0.84 3.52
N LEU A 52 2.21 -1.78 2.94
CA LEU A 52 2.72 -3.13 2.67
C LEU A 52 3.47 -3.20 1.34
N THR A 53 4.77 -3.44 1.37
CA THR A 53 5.60 -3.69 0.19
C THR A 53 5.68 -5.19 -0.10
N LEU A 54 5.28 -5.60 -1.30
CA LEU A 54 5.48 -6.97 -1.78
C LEU A 54 6.76 -7.04 -2.61
N THR A 55 7.68 -7.90 -2.21
CA THR A 55 8.98 -8.04 -2.89
C THR A 55 8.92 -8.93 -4.12
N TYR A 56 7.85 -9.71 -4.30
CA TYR A 56 7.67 -10.50 -5.50
C TYR A 56 7.45 -9.58 -6.72
N PRO A 57 8.16 -9.82 -7.83
CA PRO A 57 8.22 -8.86 -8.94
C PRO A 57 6.86 -8.56 -9.58
N LEU A 58 6.01 -9.55 -9.79
CA LEU A 58 4.74 -9.42 -10.49
C LEU A 58 3.56 -9.72 -9.57
N VAL A 59 2.69 -8.74 -9.36
CA VAL A 59 1.50 -8.85 -8.51
C VAL A 59 0.24 -8.56 -9.32
N GLY A 60 -0.88 -9.19 -8.98
CA GLY A 60 -2.17 -9.02 -9.65
C GLY A 60 -2.47 -10.05 -10.74
N ASN A 61 -1.49 -10.84 -11.17
CA ASN A 61 -1.59 -11.78 -12.28
C ASN A 61 -2.62 -12.91 -12.09
N TYR A 62 -3.02 -13.24 -10.88
CA TYR A 62 -4.07 -14.22 -10.61
C TYR A 62 -5.39 -13.60 -10.09
N GLY A 63 -5.46 -12.27 -10.01
CA GLY A 63 -6.66 -11.54 -9.58
C GLY A 63 -7.00 -11.73 -8.10
N VAL A 64 -8.24 -11.47 -7.74
CA VAL A 64 -8.75 -11.61 -6.37
C VAL A 64 -9.89 -12.62 -6.37
N PRO A 65 -9.87 -13.63 -5.48
CA PRO A 65 -10.97 -14.60 -5.37
C PRO A 65 -12.24 -13.93 -4.82
N PRO A 66 -13.42 -14.50 -5.07
CA PRO A 66 -14.65 -14.00 -4.48
C PRO A 66 -14.60 -14.17 -2.96
N PHE A 67 -15.18 -13.23 -2.24
CA PHE A 67 -15.36 -13.38 -0.80
C PHE A 67 -16.37 -14.50 -0.54
N THR A 68 -15.92 -15.58 0.05
CA THR A 68 -16.73 -16.75 0.44
C THR A 68 -16.44 -17.12 1.88
N VAL A 69 -17.47 -17.58 2.57
CA VAL A 69 -17.41 -17.95 3.98
C VAL A 69 -17.72 -19.45 4.11
N GLU A 70 -16.90 -20.16 4.85
CA GLU A 70 -17.12 -21.56 5.17
C GLU A 70 -18.26 -21.75 6.19
N PRO A 71 -18.79 -22.98 6.35
CA PRO A 71 -19.85 -23.25 7.32
C PRO A 71 -19.51 -22.90 8.77
N ASN A 72 -18.21 -22.81 9.10
CA ASN A 72 -17.69 -22.39 10.40
C ASN A 72 -17.64 -20.85 10.59
N GLY A 73 -18.03 -20.08 9.57
CA GLY A 73 -18.05 -18.61 9.60
C GLY A 73 -16.71 -17.94 9.23
N LEU A 74 -15.69 -18.71 8.84
CA LEU A 74 -14.37 -18.17 8.44
C LEU A 74 -14.32 -17.89 6.94
N PRO A 75 -13.65 -16.82 6.49
CA PRO A 75 -13.38 -16.58 5.08
C PRO A 75 -12.53 -17.71 4.48
N THR A 76 -12.82 -18.12 3.25
CA THR A 76 -12.14 -19.25 2.60
C THR A 76 -10.76 -18.87 2.03
N PHE A 77 -10.61 -17.64 1.50
CA PHE A 77 -9.43 -17.19 0.75
C PHE A 77 -8.84 -15.88 1.28
N MET A 78 -9.30 -15.40 2.41
CA MET A 78 -8.90 -14.14 3.02
C MET A 78 -8.80 -14.33 4.53
N GLU A 79 -7.99 -13.51 5.20
CA GLU A 79 -7.85 -13.54 6.66
C GLU A 79 -9.01 -12.81 7.36
N SER A 80 -9.65 -11.85 6.67
CA SER A 80 -10.80 -11.11 7.18
C SER A 80 -11.67 -10.56 6.05
N GLU A 81 -12.76 -9.87 6.42
CA GLU A 81 -13.78 -9.35 5.48
C GLU A 81 -13.33 -8.11 4.71
N ARG A 82 -12.23 -7.45 5.13
CA ARG A 82 -11.77 -6.19 4.54
C ARG A 82 -10.25 -6.12 4.43
N ILE A 83 -9.76 -5.20 3.63
CA ILE A 83 -8.34 -4.84 3.60
C ILE A 83 -7.99 -4.07 4.87
N HIS A 84 -6.89 -4.45 5.53
CA HIS A 84 -6.35 -3.78 6.72
C HIS A 84 -5.10 -2.96 6.41
N ALA A 85 -4.32 -3.34 5.40
CA ALA A 85 -3.17 -2.55 4.97
C ALA A 85 -3.62 -1.17 4.46
N GLU A 86 -2.88 -0.10 4.83
CA GLU A 86 -3.17 1.27 4.38
C GLU A 86 -2.86 1.49 2.90
N ALA A 87 -1.90 0.76 2.36
CA ALA A 87 -1.57 0.75 0.94
C ALA A 87 -0.77 -0.50 0.57
N ILE A 88 -0.73 -0.80 -0.73
CA ILE A 88 0.15 -1.84 -1.30
C ILE A 88 1.17 -1.19 -2.24
N ILE A 89 2.43 -1.63 -2.13
CA ILE A 89 3.55 -1.16 -2.93
C ILE A 89 4.16 -2.36 -3.66
N VAL A 90 4.24 -2.29 -4.98
CA VAL A 90 4.71 -3.39 -5.82
C VAL A 90 5.69 -2.90 -6.89
N SER A 91 6.55 -3.79 -7.37
CA SER A 91 7.42 -3.51 -8.51
C SER A 91 6.61 -3.48 -9.81
N ASP A 92 5.93 -4.56 -10.12
CA ASP A 92 5.12 -4.71 -11.33
C ASP A 92 3.69 -5.12 -10.99
N TYR A 93 2.72 -4.43 -11.60
CA TYR A 93 1.29 -4.75 -11.49
C TYR A 93 0.74 -5.25 -12.82
N SER A 94 0.11 -6.43 -12.80
CA SER A 94 -0.65 -6.95 -13.93
C SER A 94 -2.14 -6.59 -13.79
N GLU A 95 -2.64 -5.78 -14.73
CA GLU A 95 -4.07 -5.49 -14.83
C GLU A 95 -4.85 -6.72 -15.34
N ASN A 96 -4.20 -7.51 -16.20
CA ASN A 96 -4.77 -8.74 -16.72
C ASN A 96 -4.51 -9.89 -15.75
N TYR A 97 -5.57 -10.55 -15.35
CA TYR A 97 -5.50 -11.71 -14.48
C TYR A 97 -6.05 -12.96 -15.16
N SER A 98 -5.51 -14.11 -14.78
CA SER A 98 -5.86 -15.41 -15.37
C SER A 98 -5.79 -16.49 -14.32
N HIS A 99 -6.83 -16.63 -13.52
CA HIS A 99 -6.97 -17.73 -12.56
C HIS A 99 -8.43 -18.16 -12.51
N TRP A 100 -8.67 -19.48 -12.42
CA TRP A 100 -10.01 -20.06 -12.43
C TRP A 100 -10.93 -19.56 -11.30
N ASN A 101 -10.36 -19.14 -10.18
CA ASN A 101 -11.09 -18.63 -9.00
C ASN A 101 -11.07 -17.11 -8.89
N SER A 102 -10.74 -16.40 -9.94
CA SER A 102 -10.67 -14.94 -9.89
C SER A 102 -12.03 -14.31 -10.20
N ALA A 103 -12.49 -13.40 -9.33
CA ALA A 103 -13.72 -12.64 -9.50
C ALA A 103 -13.46 -11.22 -10.03
N GLU A 104 -12.35 -10.60 -9.65
CA GLU A 104 -12.01 -9.22 -10.02
C GLU A 104 -10.49 -8.99 -10.09
N SER A 105 -10.08 -7.85 -10.67
CA SER A 105 -8.68 -7.44 -10.65
C SER A 105 -8.28 -6.91 -9.27
N LEU A 106 -7.00 -7.01 -8.93
CA LEU A 106 -6.48 -6.41 -7.70
C LEU A 106 -6.72 -4.89 -7.67
N GLY A 107 -6.54 -4.20 -8.82
CA GLY A 107 -6.76 -2.76 -8.91
C GLY A 107 -8.21 -2.35 -8.66
N ASP A 108 -9.19 -3.10 -9.16
CA ASP A 108 -10.61 -2.81 -8.94
C ASP A 108 -11.01 -3.08 -7.48
N TRP A 109 -10.49 -4.15 -6.88
CA TRP A 109 -10.68 -4.43 -5.48
C TRP A 109 -10.13 -3.32 -4.58
N LEU A 110 -8.89 -2.87 -4.82
CA LEU A 110 -8.28 -1.76 -4.08
C LEU A 110 -9.08 -0.46 -4.22
N LYS A 111 -9.60 -0.15 -5.41
CA LYS A 111 -10.44 1.04 -5.63
C LYS A 111 -11.76 0.95 -4.87
N ARG A 112 -12.39 -0.23 -4.84
CA ARG A 112 -13.63 -0.47 -4.10
C ARG A 112 -13.43 -0.31 -2.60
N GLU A 113 -12.32 -0.85 -2.07
CA GLU A 113 -11.96 -0.76 -0.65
C GLU A 113 -11.29 0.58 -0.28
N GLN A 114 -11.11 1.49 -1.24
CA GLN A 114 -10.46 2.80 -1.06
C GLN A 114 -9.02 2.72 -0.54
N VAL A 115 -8.27 1.74 -1.02
CA VAL A 115 -6.87 1.50 -0.65
C VAL A 115 -5.95 1.87 -1.81
N PRO A 116 -4.91 2.70 -1.58
CA PRO A 116 -3.92 3.01 -2.59
C PRO A 116 -3.07 1.80 -3.01
N GLY A 117 -2.78 1.73 -4.30
CA GLY A 117 -1.85 0.78 -4.87
C GLY A 117 -0.81 1.49 -5.73
N ILE A 118 0.48 1.20 -5.52
CA ILE A 118 1.59 1.81 -6.23
C ILE A 118 2.37 0.74 -6.97
N THR A 119 2.63 0.96 -8.24
CA THR A 119 3.48 0.12 -9.10
C THR A 119 4.66 0.91 -9.67
N GLY A 120 5.69 0.20 -10.12
CA GLY A 120 6.91 0.82 -10.68
C GLY A 120 7.93 1.22 -9.63
N ILE A 121 7.77 0.81 -8.39
CA ILE A 121 8.74 1.04 -7.31
C ILE A 121 9.85 -0.04 -7.36
N ASP A 122 11.10 0.37 -7.20
CA ASP A 122 12.19 -0.58 -6.92
C ASP A 122 12.03 -1.15 -5.51
N THR A 123 11.21 -2.19 -5.39
CA THR A 123 10.92 -2.85 -4.10
C THR A 123 12.14 -3.54 -3.52
N ARG A 124 13.14 -3.88 -4.35
CA ARG A 124 14.40 -4.47 -3.89
C ARG A 124 15.25 -3.41 -3.17
N GLU A 125 15.37 -2.22 -3.74
CA GLU A 125 16.08 -1.12 -3.11
C GLU A 125 15.37 -0.65 -1.85
N LEU A 126 14.05 -0.47 -1.91
CA LEU A 126 13.23 -0.14 -0.75
C LEU A 126 13.44 -1.16 0.40
N THR A 127 13.45 -2.45 0.09
CA THR A 127 13.66 -3.50 1.11
C THR A 127 15.05 -3.43 1.74
N LYS A 128 16.11 -3.04 1.00
CA LYS A 128 17.44 -2.83 1.57
C LYS A 128 17.43 -1.67 2.57
N VAL A 129 16.83 -0.54 2.19
CA VAL A 129 16.69 0.62 3.08
C VAL A 129 15.96 0.22 4.36
N LEU A 130 14.83 -0.47 4.25
CA LEU A 130 14.07 -0.93 5.42
C LEU A 130 14.86 -1.91 6.31
N ARG A 131 15.67 -2.78 5.74
CA ARG A 131 16.52 -3.70 6.52
C ARG A 131 17.65 -3.01 7.28
N GLU A 132 18.20 -1.96 6.69
CA GLU A 132 19.32 -1.20 7.30
C GLU A 132 18.83 -0.30 8.43
N HIS A 133 17.64 0.32 8.28
CA HIS A 133 17.11 1.29 9.25
C HIS A 133 16.11 0.68 10.25
N GLY A 134 15.54 -0.49 9.96
CA GLY A 134 14.52 -1.11 10.80
C GLY A 134 13.12 -0.52 10.52
N VAL A 135 12.46 -0.02 11.57
CA VAL A 135 11.13 0.60 11.44
C VAL A 135 11.24 1.98 10.79
N MET A 136 10.53 2.18 9.69
CA MET A 136 10.49 3.45 8.96
C MET A 136 9.05 3.88 8.68
N LEU A 137 8.78 5.15 8.89
CA LEU A 137 7.52 5.76 8.48
C LEU A 137 7.62 6.23 7.03
N GLY A 138 6.51 6.12 6.32
CA GLY A 138 6.40 6.60 4.96
C GLY A 138 5.07 7.26 4.70
N ARG A 139 5.01 8.08 3.66
CA ARG A 139 3.79 8.67 3.15
C ARG A 139 3.72 8.55 1.65
N ILE A 140 2.51 8.41 1.15
CA ILE A 140 2.19 8.34 -0.27
C ILE A 140 1.58 9.67 -0.67
N GLU A 141 2.21 10.33 -1.64
CA GLU A 141 1.79 11.61 -2.20
C GLU A 141 1.49 11.46 -3.69
N PHE A 142 0.41 12.09 -4.13
CA PHE A 142 0.03 12.13 -5.53
C PHE A 142 0.42 13.48 -6.14
N ASP A 143 1.01 13.45 -7.34
CA ASP A 143 1.28 14.68 -8.07
C ASP A 143 -0.03 15.46 -8.26
N LYS A 144 0.04 16.78 -8.08
CA LYS A 144 -1.09 17.65 -8.38
C LYS A 144 -1.43 17.48 -9.86
N GLU A 145 -2.71 17.31 -10.18
CA GLU A 145 -3.14 17.38 -11.57
C GLU A 145 -2.68 18.73 -12.15
N SER A 146 -1.78 18.68 -13.13
CA SER A 146 -1.37 19.87 -13.86
C SER A 146 -2.54 20.28 -14.77
N ASP A 147 -3.44 21.11 -14.26
CA ASP A 147 -4.18 22.01 -15.10
C ASP A 147 -3.14 22.87 -15.83
N GLY A 148 -3.07 22.67 -17.15
CA GLY A 148 -2.02 23.20 -18.00
C GLY A 148 -1.78 24.71 -17.83
N LYS A 149 -0.87 25.08 -16.92
CA LYS A 149 -0.15 26.34 -16.89
C LYS A 149 1.21 26.12 -16.25
N ASN A 150 2.25 26.43 -17.04
CA ASN A 150 3.61 26.57 -16.58
C ASN A 150 3.66 27.52 -15.37
N GLU A 151 4.23 27.07 -14.26
CA GLU A 151 4.83 28.00 -13.29
C GLU A 151 6.09 27.41 -12.67
N GLU A 152 7.06 28.29 -12.58
CA GLU A 152 8.46 28.11 -12.22
C GLU A 152 8.65 27.62 -10.77
N SER A 153 9.82 27.04 -10.59
CA SER A 153 10.50 26.69 -9.34
C SER A 153 10.10 27.58 -8.13
N GLY A 154 9.39 27.02 -7.19
CA GLY A 154 9.21 27.60 -5.86
C GLY A 154 9.51 26.54 -4.80
N LYS A 155 10.48 26.85 -3.94
CA LYS A 155 10.77 26.12 -2.71
C LYS A 155 9.48 25.99 -1.90
N VAL A 156 9.14 24.78 -1.54
CA VAL A 156 8.08 24.55 -0.55
C VAL A 156 8.70 23.85 0.65
N ASP A 157 9.06 24.67 1.62
CA ASP A 157 9.15 24.24 3.01
C ASP A 157 7.71 24.19 3.54
N GLU A 158 7.08 23.05 3.54
CA GLU A 158 5.80 22.85 4.20
C GLU A 158 5.95 21.75 5.24
N GLU A 159 6.02 22.19 6.50
CA GLU A 159 5.98 21.32 7.67
C GLU A 159 4.73 20.43 7.63
N LEU A 160 4.93 19.15 7.91
CA LEU A 160 3.85 18.15 8.07
C LEU A 160 2.81 18.64 9.09
N PRO A 161 1.51 18.49 8.82
CA PRO A 161 0.50 18.70 9.85
C PRO A 161 0.73 17.74 11.01
N THR A 162 1.09 18.26 12.14
CA THR A 162 1.35 17.53 13.41
C THR A 162 0.19 16.60 13.81
N ALA A 163 -1.00 16.83 13.28
CA ALA A 163 -2.20 16.05 13.56
C ALA A 163 -2.14 14.57 13.07
N VAL A 164 -1.38 14.28 12.00
CA VAL A 164 -1.25 12.90 11.47
C VAL A 164 -0.29 12.08 12.34
N TYR A 165 0.74 12.71 12.91
CA TYR A 165 1.66 12.06 13.83
C TYR A 165 1.02 11.66 15.16
N LEU A 166 0.11 12.49 15.67
CA LEU A 166 -0.57 12.24 16.96
C LEU A 166 -1.57 11.08 16.89
N SER A 167 -2.16 10.81 15.73
CA SER A 167 -3.08 9.67 15.58
C SER A 167 -2.36 8.32 15.53
N LEU A 168 -1.12 8.28 15.04
CA LEU A 168 -0.30 7.05 14.98
C LEU A 168 0.30 6.67 16.36
N ILE A 169 0.62 7.67 17.20
CA ILE A 169 1.18 7.42 18.55
C ILE A 169 0.11 6.89 19.52
N HIS A 170 -1.17 7.19 19.31
CA HIS A 170 -2.25 6.75 20.21
C HIS A 170 -2.68 5.28 20.03
N ILE A 171 -2.22 4.61 18.96
CA ILE A 171 -2.56 3.19 18.68
C ILE A 171 -1.58 2.21 19.36
N SER A 172 -0.44 2.66 19.87
CA SER A 172 0.65 1.80 20.36
C SER A 172 0.85 1.75 21.87
N GLU A 173 -0.05 2.30 22.69
CA GLU A 173 0.04 2.06 24.14
C GLU A 173 -0.68 0.75 24.53
N PRO A 174 0.06 -0.31 24.94
CA PRO A 174 -0.56 -1.47 25.54
C PRO A 174 -1.10 -1.07 26.90
N THR A 175 -2.41 -1.23 27.09
CA THR A 175 -3.08 -1.13 28.40
C THR A 175 -2.40 -2.11 29.36
N ARG A 176 -1.57 -1.63 30.25
CA ARG A 176 -1.13 -2.41 31.40
C ARG A 176 -2.30 -2.53 32.39
N LEU A 177 -2.80 -3.74 32.56
CA LEU A 177 -3.51 -4.16 33.75
C LEU A 177 -2.50 -4.46 34.87
#